data_df8b207b33ecbc18d35958bbbeca7a27
#
_entry.id   df8b207b33ecbc18d35958bbbeca7a27
#
_cell.length_a   1.000
_cell.length_b   1.000
_cell.length_c   1.000
_cell.angle_alpha   90.00
_cell.angle_beta   90.00
_cell.angle_gamma   90.00
#
_symmetry.space_group_name_H-M   'P 1'
#
loop_
_entity.id
_entity.type
_entity.pdbx_description
1 polymer ?
#
loop_
_entity_poly.entity_id
_entity_poly.type
_entity_poly.pdbx_seq_one_letter_code
_entity_poly.pdbx_strand_id
1 'polypeptide(L)'
;MAKTSSQFVCSECGWSGPKWLGRCPECGQWGNIEEFHEARPSASSRTAAPGRTSRTLSHAVPDSAAKPITEISTENISRIDTGFTEFNRVLGGGIVPGSVTLIAGEPGIGKSTLLLETAGNVARLSAAQPERNTVLYISGEESQAQVRMRASRIGAVEPNLLLAATTDLSTALGLIEQCKPALAIVDSAQTIVSQEVDGISGGSTQVREVASALIDTAKTLDIPVLLVGHVTKDGSIAGPRTLEHLVDVVCQFEGDTETALRMLRAVKNRFGPTDEVGCFDMSGEGIEEVTDPSGLFLSSSNSADPSPVEGTCVTFTLDGHRSLPIEVQSLVTKSVLPTPRRAANGVDANRIAMLVAVLYRHGNVNLLANDLYISTIAGGQAREPGCDLAIVGALASASKSKAISRTTCAIGEISLTGQVRPVPRLEYRLREAARLGFTTAVVPTLRREIAIPGLSIVQVDTLQDALGAMLR
;
A
#
# COMPACT_ATOMS: atom_id res chain seq x y z
N MET A 1 -25.92 9.41 43.57
CA MET A 1 -26.02 8.21 42.72
C MET A 1 -25.61 8.63 41.30
N ALA A 2 -24.39 8.37 40.90
CA ALA A 2 -23.93 8.64 39.56
C ALA A 2 -24.44 7.50 38.66
N LYS A 3 -25.22 7.84 37.62
CA LYS A 3 -25.65 6.92 36.57
C LYS A 3 -24.40 6.47 35.80
N THR A 4 -24.06 5.18 35.91
CA THR A 4 -23.13 4.52 35.00
C THR A 4 -23.80 4.51 33.64
N SER A 5 -23.23 5.23 32.70
CA SER A 5 -23.66 5.17 31.28
C SER A 5 -23.07 3.91 30.68
N SER A 6 -23.91 2.90 30.47
CA SER A 6 -23.51 1.73 29.67
C SER A 6 -23.25 2.15 28.26
N GLN A 7 -22.10 1.75 27.70
CA GLN A 7 -21.79 1.89 26.27
C GLN A 7 -22.01 0.54 25.59
N PHE A 8 -22.58 0.56 24.41
CA PHE A 8 -22.82 -0.62 23.58
C PHE A 8 -21.92 -0.57 22.36
N VAL A 9 -21.25 -1.67 22.05
CA VAL A 9 -20.27 -1.77 20.96
C VAL A 9 -20.66 -2.90 20.02
N CYS A 10 -20.58 -2.67 18.73
CA CYS A 10 -20.76 -3.71 17.72
C CYS A 10 -19.49 -4.57 17.61
N SER A 11 -19.61 -5.88 17.81
CA SER A 11 -18.48 -6.83 17.72
C SER A 11 -17.88 -6.96 16.33
N GLU A 12 -18.62 -6.56 15.27
CA GLU A 12 -18.16 -6.68 13.88
C GLU A 12 -17.42 -5.43 13.38
N CYS A 13 -17.97 -4.24 13.60
CA CYS A 13 -17.40 -3.01 13.01
C CYS A 13 -16.86 -2.02 14.05
N GLY A 14 -17.00 -2.30 15.35
CA GLY A 14 -16.54 -1.42 16.42
C GLY A 14 -17.41 -0.16 16.64
N TRP A 15 -18.55 -0.01 15.97
CA TRP A 15 -19.48 1.08 16.26
C TRP A 15 -19.85 1.10 17.72
N SER A 16 -19.84 2.30 18.35
CA SER A 16 -20.22 2.46 19.76
C SER A 16 -21.33 3.49 19.93
N GLY A 17 -22.26 3.21 20.89
CA GLY A 17 -23.37 4.09 21.17
C GLY A 17 -23.91 3.93 22.60
N PRO A 18 -24.70 4.92 23.08
CA PRO A 18 -25.22 4.91 24.45
C PRO A 18 -26.45 4.01 24.63
N LYS A 19 -26.94 3.34 23.59
CA LYS A 19 -28.12 2.47 23.62
C LYS A 19 -27.87 1.19 22.83
N TRP A 20 -28.40 0.09 23.34
CA TRP A 20 -28.44 -1.15 22.59
C TRP A 20 -29.39 -1.04 21.41
N LEU A 21 -28.92 -1.46 20.25
CA LEU A 21 -29.67 -1.52 18.99
C LEU A 21 -29.64 -2.95 18.48
N GLY A 22 -30.78 -3.49 18.05
CA GLY A 22 -30.84 -4.85 17.49
C GLY A 22 -30.07 -5.00 16.18
N ARG A 23 -29.86 -3.89 15.47
CA ARG A 23 -29.10 -3.81 14.23
C ARG A 23 -28.07 -2.69 14.30
N CYS A 24 -26.83 -2.99 13.93
CA CYS A 24 -25.77 -1.99 13.89
C CYS A 24 -26.05 -0.94 12.79
N PRO A 25 -26.03 0.37 13.12
CA PRO A 25 -26.30 1.41 12.13
C PRO A 25 -25.19 1.59 11.09
N GLU A 26 -23.98 1.11 11.37
CA GLU A 26 -22.83 1.27 10.48
C GLU A 26 -22.62 0.07 9.56
N CYS A 27 -22.56 -1.17 10.10
CA CYS A 27 -22.37 -2.36 9.27
C CYS A 27 -23.67 -3.08 8.88
N GLY A 28 -24.82 -2.70 9.46
CA GLY A 28 -26.13 -3.29 9.15
C GLY A 28 -26.37 -4.70 9.67
N GLN A 29 -25.44 -5.31 10.40
CA GLN A 29 -25.54 -6.64 10.97
C GLN A 29 -26.51 -6.67 12.18
N TRP A 30 -27.18 -7.80 12.38
CA TRP A 30 -28.13 -8.02 13.47
C TRP A 30 -27.49 -8.83 14.61
N GLY A 31 -27.77 -8.45 15.87
CA GLY A 31 -27.40 -9.23 17.03
C GLY A 31 -25.97 -9.08 17.53
N ASN A 32 -25.17 -8.23 16.90
CA ASN A 32 -23.74 -8.07 17.16
C ASN A 32 -23.42 -6.84 18.02
N ILE A 33 -24.40 -6.31 18.77
CA ILE A 33 -24.20 -5.17 19.68
C ILE A 33 -24.23 -5.69 21.12
N GLU A 34 -23.10 -5.59 21.80
CA GLU A 34 -22.89 -6.03 23.16
C GLU A 34 -22.66 -4.86 24.11
N GLU A 35 -23.00 -5.02 25.39
CA GLU A 35 -22.77 -4.02 26.40
C GLU A 35 -21.28 -3.97 26.76
N PHE A 36 -20.65 -2.84 26.56
CA PHE A 36 -19.24 -2.63 26.87
C PHE A 36 -19.08 -2.20 28.34
N HIS A 37 -18.41 -3.02 29.11
CA HIS A 37 -17.94 -2.68 30.43
C HIS A 37 -16.49 -2.28 30.39
N GLU A 38 -16.21 -1.02 30.64
CA GLU A 38 -14.83 -0.53 30.76
C GLU A 38 -14.13 -1.27 31.91
N ALA A 39 -13.13 -2.08 31.59
CA ALA A 39 -12.36 -2.81 32.60
C ALA A 39 -11.63 -1.78 33.48
N ARG A 40 -12.03 -1.68 34.73
CA ARG A 40 -11.30 -0.87 35.71
C ARG A 40 -9.93 -1.50 35.92
N PRO A 41 -8.82 -0.73 35.90
CA PRO A 41 -7.53 -1.26 36.28
C PRO A 41 -7.62 -1.87 37.67
N SER A 42 -7.20 -3.13 37.81
CA SER A 42 -7.23 -3.88 39.04
C SER A 42 -6.39 -3.16 40.10
N ALA A 43 -7.04 -2.56 41.06
CA ALA A 43 -6.39 -2.06 42.27
C ALA A 43 -5.90 -3.24 43.07
N SER A 44 -4.59 -3.45 43.08
CA SER A 44 -3.93 -4.37 44.00
C SER A 44 -4.42 -4.13 45.44
N SER A 45 -4.86 -5.20 46.09
CA SER A 45 -5.34 -5.28 47.43
C SER A 45 -4.51 -4.48 48.46
N ARG A 46 -5.14 -3.48 49.06
CA ARG A 46 -4.71 -2.94 50.37
C ARG A 46 -5.90 -2.81 51.29
N THR A 47 -5.98 -3.71 52.22
CA THR A 47 -6.76 -3.60 53.45
C THR A 47 -6.21 -2.42 54.27
N ALA A 48 -7.00 -1.41 54.54
CA ALA A 48 -6.84 -0.51 55.65
C ALA A 48 -8.11 0.27 55.96
N ALA A 49 -8.41 0.42 57.26
CA ALA A 49 -9.60 0.95 57.91
C ALA A 49 -9.88 2.46 57.72
N PRO A 50 -11.02 2.99 58.15
CA PRO A 50 -11.56 4.27 57.68
C PRO A 50 -11.01 5.47 58.46
N GLY A 51 -10.51 6.45 57.74
CA GLY A 51 -10.19 7.78 58.24
C GLY A 51 -10.39 8.84 57.14
N ARG A 52 -11.35 9.73 57.37
CA ARG A 52 -11.60 10.91 56.50
C ARG A 52 -10.40 11.81 56.46
N THR A 53 -9.82 12.00 55.29
CA THR A 53 -9.08 13.23 54.99
C THR A 53 -9.08 13.47 53.47
N SER A 54 -9.17 14.74 53.13
CA SER A 54 -9.15 15.35 51.80
C SER A 54 -8.14 14.68 50.84
N ARG A 55 -8.63 14.08 49.75
CA ARG A 55 -7.81 13.57 48.67
C ARG A 55 -7.31 14.72 47.81
N THR A 56 -6.17 15.25 48.13
CA THR A 56 -5.27 15.81 47.12
C THR A 56 -4.72 14.62 46.31
N LEU A 57 -5.14 14.54 45.07
CA LEU A 57 -4.61 13.54 44.11
C LEU A 57 -3.15 13.95 43.79
N SER A 58 -2.21 13.56 44.63
CA SER A 58 -0.80 13.55 44.24
C SER A 58 -0.56 12.33 43.36
N HIS A 59 -0.76 12.48 42.05
CA HIS A 59 -0.19 11.55 41.10
C HIS A 59 1.34 11.71 41.20
N ALA A 60 2.02 10.71 41.74
CA ALA A 60 3.47 10.64 41.65
C ALA A 60 3.82 10.53 40.15
N VAL A 61 4.27 11.63 39.58
CA VAL A 61 4.80 11.67 38.22
C VAL A 61 6.23 11.11 38.30
N PRO A 62 6.59 10.10 37.51
CA PRO A 62 7.99 9.62 37.45
C PRO A 62 8.91 10.78 37.06
N ASP A 63 10.11 10.86 37.65
CA ASP A 63 11.10 11.93 37.40
C ASP A 63 11.52 12.05 35.91
N SER A 64 11.17 11.09 35.07
CA SER A 64 11.45 11.06 33.63
C SER A 64 10.25 11.49 32.75
N ALA A 65 9.12 11.91 33.32
CA ALA A 65 7.85 12.00 32.58
C ALA A 65 7.73 13.19 31.61
N ALA A 66 8.50 14.24 31.78
CA ALA A 66 8.50 15.36 30.84
C ALA A 66 9.91 15.97 30.74
N LYS A 67 10.45 16.02 29.53
CA LYS A 67 11.71 16.71 29.22
C LYS A 67 11.46 17.72 28.10
N PRO A 68 12.17 18.84 28.07
CA PRO A 68 12.17 19.73 26.92
C PRO A 68 12.53 18.95 25.65
N ILE A 69 11.81 19.22 24.57
CA ILE A 69 12.04 18.53 23.29
C ILE A 69 13.48 18.67 22.78
N THR A 70 14.12 19.78 23.13
CA THR A 70 15.52 20.07 22.80
C THR A 70 16.55 19.22 23.55
N GLU A 71 16.13 18.58 24.66
CA GLU A 71 16.98 17.70 25.47
C GLU A 71 16.79 16.22 25.09
N ILE A 72 15.83 15.93 24.19
CA ILE A 72 15.61 14.58 23.68
C ILE A 72 16.59 14.35 22.52
N SER A 73 17.60 13.52 22.76
CA SER A 73 18.54 13.15 21.71
C SER A 73 17.87 12.24 20.68
N THR A 74 17.97 12.62 19.40
CA THR A 74 17.57 11.80 18.26
C THR A 74 18.76 11.12 17.57
N GLU A 75 19.97 11.37 18.05
CA GLU A 75 21.23 10.89 17.45
C GLU A 75 21.37 9.37 17.45
N ASN A 76 20.65 8.66 18.32
CA ASN A 76 20.71 7.21 18.46
C ASN A 76 19.52 6.46 17.79
N ILE A 77 18.63 7.16 17.09
CA ILE A 77 17.52 6.52 16.38
C ILE A 77 18.02 6.10 14.99
N SER A 78 18.87 5.07 14.94
CA SER A 78 19.21 4.43 13.65
C SER A 78 18.05 3.53 13.22
N ARG A 79 17.54 3.73 12.01
CA ARG A 79 16.54 2.83 11.42
C ARG A 79 17.19 1.50 11.05
N ILE A 80 16.44 0.42 11.21
CA ILE A 80 16.89 -0.92 10.83
C ILE A 80 16.61 -1.11 9.33
N ASP A 81 17.65 -1.45 8.61
CA ASP A 81 17.57 -1.77 7.19
C ASP A 81 16.87 -3.13 7.01
N THR A 82 15.81 -3.17 6.19
CA THR A 82 15.06 -4.40 5.89
C THR A 82 15.80 -5.35 4.94
N GLY A 83 16.90 -4.88 4.33
CA GLY A 83 17.58 -5.56 3.24
C GLY A 83 16.89 -5.39 1.88
N PHE A 84 15.79 -4.63 1.83
CA PHE A 84 15.07 -4.26 0.62
C PHE A 84 15.00 -2.74 0.48
N THR A 85 15.53 -2.21 -0.61
CA THR A 85 15.50 -0.76 -0.92
C THR A 85 14.07 -0.28 -1.09
N GLU A 86 13.23 -1.07 -1.77
CA GLU A 86 11.83 -0.76 -2.03
C GLU A 86 11.01 -0.77 -0.72
N PHE A 87 11.28 -1.70 0.20
CA PHE A 87 10.59 -1.71 1.49
C PHE A 87 11.08 -0.56 2.39
N ASN A 88 12.38 -0.31 2.45
CA ASN A 88 12.94 0.83 3.17
C ASN A 88 12.34 2.16 2.69
N ARG A 89 12.15 2.33 1.38
CA ARG A 89 11.52 3.52 0.80
C ARG A 89 10.10 3.72 1.34
N VAL A 90 9.27 2.68 1.33
CA VAL A 90 7.90 2.72 1.84
C VAL A 90 7.86 3.05 3.34
N LEU A 91 8.82 2.55 4.10
CA LEU A 91 8.95 2.85 5.53
C LEU A 91 9.53 4.25 5.82
N GLY A 92 10.04 4.95 4.79
CA GLY A 92 10.70 6.25 4.94
C GLY A 92 12.15 6.14 5.37
N GLY A 93 12.84 5.04 5.01
CA GLY A 93 14.26 4.79 5.24
C GLY A 93 14.58 3.62 6.18
N GLY A 94 13.62 2.76 6.47
CA GLY A 94 13.78 1.56 7.31
C GLY A 94 12.89 1.52 8.55
N ILE A 95 12.98 0.45 9.32
CA ILE A 95 12.15 0.19 10.50
C ILE A 95 12.66 1.04 11.67
N VAL A 96 11.72 1.73 12.34
CA VAL A 96 12.05 2.55 13.52
C VAL A 96 12.04 1.67 14.78
N PRO A 97 13.06 1.71 15.66
CA PRO A 97 13.05 1.02 16.94
C PRO A 97 11.79 1.34 17.76
N GLY A 98 11.29 0.36 18.50
CA GLY A 98 10.09 0.51 19.34
C GLY A 98 8.77 0.74 18.57
N SER A 99 8.78 0.67 17.24
CA SER A 99 7.57 0.84 16.42
C SER A 99 6.87 -0.48 16.12
N VAL A 100 5.56 -0.40 15.88
CA VAL A 100 4.77 -1.53 15.36
C VAL A 100 4.28 -1.19 13.96
N THR A 101 4.69 -2.03 13.00
CA THR A 101 4.29 -1.93 11.58
C THR A 101 3.37 -3.09 11.22
N LEU A 102 2.17 -2.77 10.75
CA LEU A 102 1.21 -3.74 10.23
C LEU A 102 1.41 -3.91 8.72
N ILE A 103 1.61 -5.14 8.26
CA ILE A 103 1.60 -5.52 6.85
C ILE A 103 0.25 -6.20 6.55
N ALA A 104 -0.62 -5.47 5.88
CA ALA A 104 -1.96 -5.91 5.52
C ALA A 104 -2.02 -6.32 4.04
N GLY A 105 -2.92 -7.23 3.68
CA GLY A 105 -3.12 -7.66 2.29
C GLY A 105 -3.93 -8.95 2.22
N GLU A 106 -4.36 -9.31 1.01
CA GLU A 106 -5.12 -10.53 0.77
C GLU A 106 -4.34 -11.81 1.17
N PRO A 107 -5.02 -12.88 1.56
CA PRO A 107 -4.38 -14.19 1.74
C PRO A 107 -3.67 -14.63 0.46
N GLY A 108 -2.46 -15.20 0.61
CA GLY A 108 -1.67 -15.70 -0.53
C GLY A 108 -0.92 -14.63 -1.34
N ILE A 109 -1.04 -13.33 -1.03
CA ILE A 109 -0.36 -12.25 -1.78
C ILE A 109 1.17 -12.23 -1.61
N GLY A 110 1.71 -12.92 -0.59
CA GLY A 110 3.16 -13.00 -0.32
C GLY A 110 3.64 -12.30 0.95
N LYS A 111 2.76 -11.83 1.83
CA LYS A 111 3.12 -11.12 3.08
C LYS A 111 4.14 -11.89 3.93
N SER A 112 3.82 -13.14 4.24
CA SER A 112 4.68 -14.00 5.06
C SER A 112 6.03 -14.31 4.39
N THR A 113 6.08 -14.32 3.04
CA THR A 113 7.34 -14.48 2.29
C THR A 113 8.19 -13.22 2.41
N LEU A 114 7.61 -12.04 2.18
CA LEU A 114 8.29 -10.76 2.33
C LEU A 114 8.88 -10.61 3.74
N LEU A 115 8.10 -10.92 4.78
CA LEU A 115 8.56 -10.76 6.16
C LEU A 115 9.58 -11.82 6.58
N LEU A 116 9.47 -13.06 6.11
CA LEU A 116 10.47 -14.09 6.40
C LEU A 116 11.80 -13.77 5.72
N GLU A 117 11.79 -13.25 4.50
CA GLU A 117 13.00 -12.82 3.80
C GLU A 117 13.59 -11.55 4.44
N THR A 118 12.75 -10.59 4.84
CA THR A 118 13.16 -9.46 5.68
C THR A 118 13.82 -9.94 6.97
N ALA A 119 13.26 -10.96 7.64
CA ALA A 119 13.85 -11.53 8.85
C ALA A 119 15.27 -12.09 8.61
N GLY A 120 15.46 -12.82 7.52
CA GLY A 120 16.77 -13.34 7.10
C GLY A 120 17.76 -12.22 6.79
N ASN A 121 17.33 -11.20 6.06
CA ASN A 121 18.16 -10.05 5.72
C ASN A 121 18.59 -9.27 6.96
N VAL A 122 17.65 -8.94 7.85
CA VAL A 122 17.94 -8.23 9.11
C VAL A 122 18.85 -9.09 10.01
N ALA A 123 18.63 -10.40 10.10
CA ALA A 123 19.49 -11.30 10.84
C ALA A 123 20.92 -11.27 10.29
N ARG A 124 21.11 -11.31 8.99
CA ARG A 124 22.43 -11.23 8.34
C ARG A 124 23.11 -9.89 8.59
N LEU A 125 22.38 -8.79 8.47
CA LEU A 125 22.90 -7.44 8.69
C LEU A 125 23.24 -7.17 10.16
N SER A 126 22.51 -7.75 11.10
CA SER A 126 22.73 -7.58 12.54
C SER A 126 23.75 -8.55 13.13
N ALA A 127 24.17 -9.59 12.40
CA ALA A 127 25.08 -10.63 12.91
C ALA A 127 26.39 -10.11 13.50
N ALA A 128 26.91 -8.98 13.00
CA ALA A 128 28.12 -8.34 13.49
C ALA A 128 27.89 -7.36 14.66
N GLN A 129 26.66 -7.11 15.08
CA GLN A 129 26.36 -6.20 16.16
C GLN A 129 26.57 -6.88 17.52
N PRO A 130 27.22 -6.21 18.50
CA PRO A 130 27.51 -6.81 19.81
C PRO A 130 26.23 -6.98 20.65
N GLU A 131 25.22 -6.14 20.44
CA GLU A 131 23.95 -6.16 21.15
C GLU A 131 22.81 -6.26 20.15
N ARG A 132 21.73 -6.99 20.52
CA ARG A 132 20.53 -7.16 19.67
C ARG A 132 20.85 -7.70 18.26
N ASN A 133 21.56 -8.81 18.21
CA ASN A 133 21.96 -9.46 16.96
C ASN A 133 21.00 -10.56 16.49
N THR A 134 19.95 -10.85 17.23
CA THR A 134 18.96 -11.88 16.91
C THR A 134 17.70 -11.28 16.29
N VAL A 135 17.04 -12.05 15.43
CA VAL A 135 15.69 -11.76 14.90
C VAL A 135 14.76 -12.87 15.36
N LEU A 136 13.57 -12.53 15.82
CA LEU A 136 12.58 -13.50 16.30
C LEU A 136 11.37 -13.51 15.35
N TYR A 137 11.10 -14.67 14.75
CA TYR A 137 9.91 -14.93 13.93
C TYR A 137 8.95 -15.82 14.69
N ILE A 138 7.75 -15.32 14.99
CA ILE A 138 6.70 -16.03 15.70
C ILE A 138 5.59 -16.36 14.70
N SER A 139 5.33 -17.65 14.49
CA SER A 139 4.25 -18.12 13.63
C SER A 139 3.09 -18.66 14.48
N GLY A 140 1.88 -18.15 14.20
CA GLY A 140 0.65 -18.71 14.72
C GLY A 140 -0.10 -19.61 13.75
N GLU A 141 0.37 -19.69 12.49
CA GLU A 141 -0.29 -20.45 11.42
C GLU A 141 0.47 -21.71 11.03
N GLU A 142 1.79 -21.63 10.94
CA GLU A 142 2.65 -22.69 10.46
C GLU A 142 3.55 -23.25 11.57
N SER A 143 3.85 -24.52 11.49
CA SER A 143 4.84 -25.15 12.37
C SER A 143 6.27 -24.66 12.04
N GLN A 144 7.19 -24.77 13.01
CA GLN A 144 8.58 -24.42 12.82
C GLN A 144 9.21 -25.14 11.59
N ALA A 145 8.85 -26.39 11.35
CA ALA A 145 9.35 -27.16 10.21
C ALA A 145 8.87 -26.59 8.86
N GLN A 146 7.61 -26.15 8.77
CA GLN A 146 7.06 -25.52 7.57
C GLN A 146 7.71 -24.16 7.29
N VAL A 147 7.83 -23.31 8.31
CA VAL A 147 8.53 -22.02 8.19
C VAL A 147 10.00 -22.23 7.80
N ARG A 148 10.68 -23.22 8.41
CA ARG A 148 12.08 -23.55 8.08
C ARG A 148 12.24 -24.03 6.63
N MET A 149 11.30 -24.84 6.13
CA MET A 149 11.29 -25.30 4.74
C MET A 149 11.12 -24.13 3.76
N ARG A 150 10.21 -23.19 4.08
CA ARG A 150 10.03 -21.96 3.30
C ARG A 150 11.27 -21.08 3.35
N ALA A 151 11.86 -20.85 4.54
CA ALA A 151 13.10 -20.09 4.71
C ALA A 151 14.26 -20.68 3.88
N SER A 152 14.35 -22.02 3.78
CA SER A 152 15.38 -22.66 2.94
C SER A 152 15.21 -22.37 1.46
N ARG A 153 13.97 -22.32 0.98
CA ARG A 153 13.67 -22.05 -0.43
C ARG A 153 14.03 -20.62 -0.84
N ILE A 154 13.81 -19.65 0.06
CA ILE A 154 14.03 -18.22 -0.20
C ILE A 154 15.41 -17.72 0.31
N GLY A 155 16.30 -18.61 0.75
CA GLY A 155 17.62 -18.23 1.23
C GLY A 155 17.66 -17.48 2.56
N ALA A 156 16.56 -17.49 3.35
CA ALA A 156 16.44 -16.77 4.62
C ALA A 156 16.82 -17.64 5.82
N VAL A 157 17.96 -18.35 5.74
CA VAL A 157 18.42 -19.24 6.80
C VAL A 157 19.66 -18.67 7.44
N GLU A 158 19.46 -18.07 8.63
CA GLU A 158 20.54 -17.46 9.39
C GLU A 158 20.62 -18.04 10.82
N PRO A 159 21.83 -18.21 11.38
CA PRO A 159 22.00 -18.79 12.71
C PRO A 159 21.33 -18.00 13.85
N ASN A 160 21.19 -16.69 13.67
CA ASN A 160 20.58 -15.76 14.62
C ASN A 160 19.12 -15.43 14.30
N LEU A 161 18.49 -16.10 13.33
CA LEU A 161 17.05 -16.07 13.09
C LEU A 161 16.38 -17.16 13.94
N LEU A 162 15.68 -16.73 14.99
CA LEU A 162 14.97 -17.61 15.92
C LEU A 162 13.53 -17.82 15.44
N LEU A 163 13.05 -19.07 15.46
CA LEU A 163 11.69 -19.43 15.09
C LEU A 163 10.91 -19.95 16.31
N ALA A 164 9.72 -19.40 16.53
CA ALA A 164 8.76 -19.91 17.48
C ALA A 164 7.44 -20.20 16.78
N ALA A 165 6.73 -21.26 17.21
CA ALA A 165 5.38 -21.56 16.78
C ALA A 165 4.49 -21.56 18.02
N THR A 166 3.62 -20.55 18.13
CA THR A 166 2.68 -20.39 19.24
C THR A 166 1.49 -19.55 18.81
N THR A 167 0.33 -19.87 19.36
CA THR A 167 -0.90 -19.08 19.26
C THR A 167 -1.23 -18.34 20.56
N ASP A 168 -0.42 -18.49 21.60
CA ASP A 168 -0.64 -17.87 22.90
C ASP A 168 0.12 -16.55 23.01
N LEU A 169 -0.61 -15.46 23.28
CA LEU A 169 -0.05 -14.12 23.39
C LEU A 169 1.00 -14.01 24.52
N SER A 170 0.71 -14.58 25.68
CA SER A 170 1.63 -14.48 26.83
C SER A 170 2.98 -15.14 26.53
N THR A 171 2.96 -16.27 25.82
CA THR A 171 4.17 -16.96 25.34
C THR A 171 4.92 -16.10 24.31
N ALA A 172 4.21 -15.46 23.37
CA ALA A 172 4.83 -14.60 22.38
C ALA A 172 5.53 -13.39 23.02
N LEU A 173 4.89 -12.72 23.96
CA LEU A 173 5.45 -11.59 24.71
C LEU A 173 6.67 -12.03 25.55
N GLY A 174 6.55 -13.15 26.27
CA GLY A 174 7.66 -13.72 27.06
C GLY A 174 8.89 -14.04 26.21
N LEU A 175 8.71 -14.54 24.98
CA LEU A 175 9.82 -14.78 24.05
C LEU A 175 10.48 -13.48 23.60
N ILE A 176 9.71 -12.42 23.31
CA ILE A 176 10.26 -11.10 22.93
C ILE A 176 11.07 -10.52 24.10
N GLU A 177 10.54 -10.58 25.33
CA GLU A 177 11.22 -10.10 26.53
C GLU A 177 12.51 -10.88 26.84
N GLN A 178 12.48 -12.20 26.66
CA GLN A 178 13.63 -13.07 26.93
C GLN A 178 14.72 -12.91 25.89
N CYS A 179 14.37 -12.91 24.58
CA CYS A 179 15.34 -12.87 23.48
C CYS A 179 15.86 -11.46 23.21
N LYS A 180 15.08 -10.41 23.54
CA LYS A 180 15.39 -9.00 23.23
C LYS A 180 15.92 -8.81 21.80
N PRO A 181 15.17 -9.27 20.78
CA PRO A 181 15.66 -9.29 19.41
C PRO A 181 15.83 -7.87 18.83
N ALA A 182 16.64 -7.73 17.80
CA ALA A 182 16.71 -6.53 16.99
C ALA A 182 15.38 -6.25 16.26
N LEU A 183 14.68 -7.32 15.90
CA LEU A 183 13.38 -7.29 15.21
C LEU A 183 12.54 -8.49 15.65
N ALA A 184 11.29 -8.26 16.00
CA ALA A 184 10.28 -9.32 16.19
C ALA A 184 9.28 -9.30 15.04
N ILE A 185 8.89 -10.47 14.54
CA ILE A 185 7.86 -10.65 13.51
C ILE A 185 6.79 -11.57 14.06
N VAL A 186 5.52 -11.18 13.93
CA VAL A 186 4.36 -11.97 14.37
C VAL A 186 3.44 -12.25 13.17
N ASP A 187 3.31 -13.51 12.81
CA ASP A 187 2.56 -13.99 11.65
C ASP A 187 1.53 -15.05 12.08
N SER A 188 0.26 -14.69 12.27
CA SER A 188 -0.42 -13.41 12.07
C SER A 188 -1.15 -12.95 13.35
N ALA A 189 -1.59 -11.68 13.34
CA ALA A 189 -2.37 -11.12 14.45
C ALA A 189 -3.68 -11.87 14.70
N GLN A 190 -4.24 -12.51 13.68
CA GLN A 190 -5.52 -13.23 13.74
C GLN A 190 -5.42 -14.59 14.42
N THR A 191 -4.24 -15.18 14.44
CA THR A 191 -4.02 -16.51 14.99
C THR A 191 -3.55 -16.51 16.44
N ILE A 192 -3.00 -15.38 16.88
CA ILE A 192 -2.61 -15.20 18.29
C ILE A 192 -3.85 -14.90 19.13
N VAL A 193 -3.92 -15.51 20.31
CA VAL A 193 -5.04 -15.42 21.25
C VAL A 193 -4.53 -15.00 22.62
N SER A 194 -5.22 -14.03 23.22
CA SER A 194 -5.06 -13.66 24.63
C SER A 194 -6.04 -14.45 25.47
N GLN A 195 -5.58 -14.96 26.61
CA GLN A 195 -6.44 -15.59 27.61
C GLN A 195 -7.09 -14.57 28.55
N GLU A 196 -6.71 -13.30 28.47
CA GLU A 196 -7.22 -12.24 29.35
C GLU A 196 -8.54 -11.65 28.87
N VAL A 197 -8.90 -11.86 27.60
CA VAL A 197 -10.13 -11.35 27.00
C VAL A 197 -10.93 -12.47 26.34
N ASP A 198 -12.24 -12.43 26.54
CA ASP A 198 -13.16 -13.35 25.88
C ASP A 198 -13.29 -13.01 24.39
N GLY A 199 -13.41 -14.03 23.55
CA GLY A 199 -13.61 -13.88 22.12
C GLY A 199 -13.06 -15.05 21.31
N ILE A 200 -13.52 -15.17 20.08
CA ILE A 200 -13.02 -16.19 19.15
C ILE A 200 -11.69 -15.73 18.55
N SER A 201 -10.82 -16.67 18.24
CA SER A 201 -9.58 -16.40 17.52
C SER A 201 -9.86 -15.62 16.21
N GLY A 202 -9.09 -14.56 15.95
CA GLY A 202 -9.29 -13.67 14.81
C GLY A 202 -10.45 -12.67 14.96
N GLY A 203 -11.22 -12.76 16.05
CA GLY A 203 -12.26 -11.78 16.36
C GLY A 203 -11.69 -10.42 16.71
N SER A 204 -12.48 -9.37 16.52
CA SER A 204 -12.05 -7.98 16.66
C SER A 204 -11.47 -7.63 18.03
N THR A 205 -12.05 -8.17 19.11
CA THR A 205 -11.60 -7.97 20.49
C THR A 205 -10.23 -8.61 20.71
N GLN A 206 -10.05 -9.85 20.27
CA GLN A 206 -8.80 -10.59 20.39
C GLN A 206 -7.67 -9.91 19.60
N VAL A 207 -7.92 -9.58 18.33
CA VAL A 207 -6.92 -8.94 17.47
C VAL A 207 -6.50 -7.56 18.00
N ARG A 208 -7.44 -6.82 18.59
CA ARG A 208 -7.15 -5.54 19.23
C ARG A 208 -6.29 -5.70 20.49
N GLU A 209 -6.59 -6.67 21.33
CA GLU A 209 -5.81 -6.98 22.53
C GLU A 209 -4.39 -7.37 22.17
N VAL A 210 -4.23 -8.30 21.23
CA VAL A 210 -2.92 -8.74 20.71
C VAL A 210 -2.10 -7.54 20.21
N ALA A 211 -2.70 -6.67 19.42
CA ALA A 211 -2.01 -5.49 18.92
C ALA A 211 -1.62 -4.52 20.03
N SER A 212 -2.51 -4.27 21.00
CA SER A 212 -2.23 -3.37 22.14
C SER A 212 -1.07 -3.90 22.99
N ALA A 213 -1.07 -5.17 23.31
CA ALA A 213 0.01 -5.79 24.11
C ALA A 213 1.35 -5.78 23.37
N LEU A 214 1.36 -6.05 22.06
CA LEU A 214 2.57 -5.97 21.24
C LEU A 214 3.10 -4.52 21.15
N ILE A 215 2.22 -3.52 21.05
CA ILE A 215 2.61 -2.11 21.03
C ILE A 215 3.24 -1.69 22.35
N ASP A 216 2.65 -2.08 23.47
CA ASP A 216 3.17 -1.76 24.82
C ASP A 216 4.55 -2.41 25.03
N THR A 217 4.70 -3.66 24.61
CA THR A 217 5.97 -4.39 24.68
C THR A 217 7.04 -3.76 23.76
N ALA A 218 6.68 -3.45 22.52
CA ALA A 218 7.56 -2.81 21.54
C ALA A 218 8.13 -1.48 22.08
N LYS A 219 7.25 -0.62 22.64
CA LYS A 219 7.63 0.69 23.18
C LYS A 219 8.43 0.58 24.47
N THR A 220 8.08 -0.36 25.36
CA THR A 220 8.74 -0.54 26.64
C THR A 220 10.16 -1.07 26.46
N LEU A 221 10.35 -2.00 25.54
CA LEU A 221 11.64 -2.66 25.30
C LEU A 221 12.46 -2.01 24.18
N ASP A 222 11.89 -1.01 23.48
CA ASP A 222 12.47 -0.41 22.28
C ASP A 222 12.79 -1.45 21.19
N ILE A 223 11.89 -2.43 21.02
CA ILE A 223 12.00 -3.51 20.02
C ILE A 223 10.95 -3.29 18.93
N PRO A 224 11.35 -3.16 17.66
CA PRO A 224 10.37 -3.04 16.57
C PRO A 224 9.66 -4.36 16.33
N VAL A 225 8.37 -4.25 15.98
CA VAL A 225 7.52 -5.40 15.66
C VAL A 225 6.92 -5.24 14.28
N LEU A 226 7.09 -6.23 13.41
CA LEU A 226 6.34 -6.38 12.17
C LEU A 226 5.20 -7.37 12.41
N LEU A 227 3.97 -6.94 12.14
CA LEU A 227 2.76 -7.70 12.39
C LEU A 227 2.05 -8.00 11.06
N VAL A 228 1.74 -9.27 10.80
CA VAL A 228 0.94 -9.65 9.63
C VAL A 228 -0.54 -9.52 9.94
N GLY A 229 -1.28 -8.90 9.00
CA GLY A 229 -2.74 -8.80 9.05
C GLY A 229 -3.38 -9.24 7.73
N HIS A 230 -4.55 -9.90 7.82
CA HIS A 230 -5.34 -10.25 6.65
C HIS A 230 -6.42 -9.20 6.37
N VAL A 231 -6.65 -8.89 5.10
CA VAL A 231 -7.76 -8.08 4.61
C VAL A 231 -8.84 -8.98 4.03
N THR A 232 -10.10 -8.57 4.17
CA THR A 232 -11.20 -9.24 3.49
C THR A 232 -11.21 -8.90 2.00
N LYS A 233 -11.92 -9.71 1.18
CA LYS A 233 -12.05 -9.49 -0.28
C LYS A 233 -12.61 -8.11 -0.66
N ASP A 234 -13.28 -7.43 0.28
CA ASP A 234 -13.83 -6.08 0.10
C ASP A 234 -12.80 -4.97 0.39
N GLY A 235 -11.51 -5.33 0.58
CA GLY A 235 -10.43 -4.37 0.87
C GLY A 235 -10.44 -3.84 2.31
N SER A 236 -11.38 -4.27 3.16
CA SER A 236 -11.37 -3.98 4.59
C SER A 236 -10.44 -4.94 5.33
N ILE A 237 -9.72 -4.47 6.34
CA ILE A 237 -8.92 -5.33 7.22
C ILE A 237 -9.89 -6.21 7.99
N ALA A 238 -9.70 -7.55 7.93
CA ALA A 238 -10.46 -8.49 8.73
C ALA A 238 -10.07 -8.33 10.20
N GLY A 239 -10.94 -7.73 10.93
CA GLY A 239 -10.67 -7.13 12.24
C GLY A 239 -10.77 -5.62 12.10
N PRO A 240 -11.16 -4.90 13.14
CA PRO A 240 -11.66 -3.56 13.00
C PRO A 240 -10.60 -2.62 12.39
N ARG A 241 -11.04 -1.61 11.67
CA ARG A 241 -10.29 -0.38 11.33
C ARG A 241 -9.52 0.18 12.54
N THR A 242 -9.83 -0.32 13.74
CA THR A 242 -9.13 -0.04 15.00
C THR A 242 -7.66 -0.43 15.01
N LEU A 243 -7.20 -1.44 14.24
CA LEU A 243 -5.77 -1.75 14.15
C LEU A 243 -4.97 -0.65 13.44
N GLU A 244 -5.55 -0.05 12.39
CA GLU A 244 -4.92 1.07 11.68
C GLU A 244 -4.67 2.27 12.60
N HIS A 245 -5.55 2.47 13.59
CA HIS A 245 -5.40 3.58 14.54
C HIS A 245 -4.40 3.28 15.65
N LEU A 246 -4.20 2.03 16.01
CA LEU A 246 -3.32 1.62 17.10
C LEU A 246 -1.85 1.61 16.69
N VAL A 247 -1.51 0.96 15.58
CA VAL A 247 -0.13 0.80 15.12
C VAL A 247 0.47 2.09 14.56
N ASP A 248 1.80 2.16 14.48
CA ASP A 248 2.52 3.35 14.04
C ASP A 248 2.58 3.44 12.51
N VAL A 249 2.74 2.30 11.83
CA VAL A 249 2.82 2.20 10.37
C VAL A 249 1.86 1.12 9.89
N VAL A 250 1.14 1.39 8.82
CA VAL A 250 0.29 0.43 8.09
C VAL A 250 0.74 0.40 6.65
N CYS A 251 1.23 -0.74 6.21
CA CYS A 251 1.55 -1.00 4.81
C CYS A 251 0.55 -1.99 4.23
N GLN A 252 0.01 -1.66 3.07
CA GLN A 252 -0.87 -2.53 2.31
C GLN A 252 -0.09 -3.18 1.17
N PHE A 253 -0.13 -4.51 1.12
CA PHE A 253 0.50 -5.31 0.09
C PHE A 253 -0.56 -5.77 -0.91
N GLU A 254 -0.47 -5.28 -2.14
CA GLU A 254 -1.46 -5.42 -3.20
C GLU A 254 -0.83 -6.10 -4.41
N GLY A 255 -1.66 -6.68 -5.26
CA GLY A 255 -1.24 -7.25 -6.54
C GLY A 255 -2.31 -8.13 -7.13
N ASP A 256 -2.22 -8.36 -8.42
CA ASP A 256 -3.05 -9.32 -9.12
C ASP A 256 -2.43 -10.72 -9.00
N THR A 257 -3.23 -11.74 -8.73
CA THR A 257 -2.79 -13.13 -8.69
C THR A 257 -2.37 -13.64 -10.07
N GLU A 258 -2.82 -12.99 -11.15
CA GLU A 258 -2.46 -13.33 -12.53
C GLU A 258 -1.12 -12.73 -12.96
N THR A 259 -0.64 -11.71 -12.25
CA THR A 259 0.68 -11.10 -12.47
C THR A 259 1.60 -11.38 -11.31
N ALA A 260 2.91 -11.52 -11.57
CA ALA A 260 3.91 -11.70 -10.53
C ALA A 260 4.16 -10.41 -9.73
N LEU A 261 3.79 -9.24 -10.28
CA LEU A 261 4.03 -7.92 -9.67
C LEU A 261 3.18 -7.71 -8.41
N ARG A 262 3.85 -7.23 -7.37
CA ARG A 262 3.25 -6.84 -6.09
C ARG A 262 3.66 -5.42 -5.75
N MET A 263 2.74 -4.67 -5.17
CA MET A 263 2.96 -3.29 -4.73
C MET A 263 2.76 -3.18 -3.23
N LEU A 264 3.71 -2.59 -2.54
CA LEU A 264 3.62 -2.26 -1.12
C LEU A 264 3.42 -0.77 -0.96
N ARG A 265 2.36 -0.37 -0.25
CA ARG A 265 2.00 1.04 -0.01
C ARG A 265 1.91 1.33 1.48
N ALA A 266 2.45 2.46 1.91
CA ALA A 266 2.15 2.97 3.24
C ALA A 266 0.77 3.67 3.21
N VAL A 267 -0.21 3.10 3.92
CA VAL A 267 -1.53 3.74 4.14
C VAL A 267 -1.46 4.71 5.32
N LYS A 268 -0.62 4.39 6.30
CA LYS A 268 -0.31 5.22 7.47
C LYS A 268 1.16 5.09 7.79
N ASN A 269 1.85 6.20 8.04
CA ASN A 269 3.23 6.20 8.48
C ASN A 269 3.49 7.41 9.40
N ARG A 270 3.75 7.17 10.69
CA ARG A 270 4.09 8.23 11.65
C ARG A 270 5.52 8.75 11.48
N PHE A 271 6.37 8.00 10.78
CA PHE A 271 7.81 8.24 10.69
C PHE A 271 8.28 8.65 9.28
N GLY A 272 7.38 8.71 8.33
CA GLY A 272 7.70 9.02 6.94
C GLY A 272 6.47 9.35 6.09
N PRO A 273 6.67 9.56 4.79
CA PRO A 273 5.60 9.82 3.83
C PRO A 273 4.70 8.58 3.64
N THR A 274 3.46 8.79 3.20
CA THR A 274 2.50 7.71 2.87
C THR A 274 2.29 7.55 1.37
N ASP A 275 2.99 8.30 0.56
CA ASP A 275 2.84 8.37 -0.89
C ASP A 275 3.98 7.66 -1.65
N GLU A 276 4.81 6.88 -0.94
CA GLU A 276 5.81 5.99 -1.54
C GLU A 276 5.22 4.60 -1.82
N VAL A 277 5.63 4.02 -2.94
CA VAL A 277 5.22 2.68 -3.39
C VAL A 277 6.46 1.84 -3.67
N GLY A 278 6.56 0.68 -3.02
CA GLY A 278 7.56 -0.34 -3.29
C GLY A 278 7.02 -1.36 -4.30
N CYS A 279 7.83 -1.74 -5.26
CA CYS A 279 7.47 -2.72 -6.28
C CYS A 279 8.31 -3.99 -6.10
N PHE A 280 7.62 -5.14 -6.17
CA PHE A 280 8.23 -6.45 -5.99
C PHE A 280 7.71 -7.41 -7.06
N ASP A 281 8.54 -8.35 -7.47
CA ASP A 281 8.17 -9.49 -8.30
C ASP A 281 8.16 -10.76 -7.45
N MET A 282 7.14 -11.60 -7.65
CA MET A 282 7.00 -12.88 -6.96
C MET A 282 7.54 -13.99 -7.84
N SER A 283 8.71 -14.51 -7.53
CA SER A 283 9.29 -15.66 -8.18
C SER A 283 9.03 -16.97 -7.40
N GLY A 284 9.33 -18.11 -8.01
CA GLY A 284 9.32 -19.39 -7.30
C GLY A 284 10.38 -19.50 -6.19
N GLU A 285 11.40 -18.64 -6.23
CA GLU A 285 12.53 -18.61 -5.31
C GLU A 285 12.40 -17.57 -4.20
N GLY A 286 11.40 -16.66 -4.29
CA GLY A 286 11.19 -15.64 -3.26
C GLY A 286 10.56 -14.37 -3.79
N ILE A 287 10.89 -13.24 -3.16
CA ILE A 287 10.48 -11.89 -3.54
C ILE A 287 11.71 -11.13 -4.04
N GLU A 288 11.61 -10.59 -5.25
CA GLU A 288 12.65 -9.75 -5.84
C GLU A 288 12.18 -8.30 -5.90
N GLU A 289 13.10 -7.36 -5.61
CA GLU A 289 12.80 -5.94 -5.75
C GLU A 289 12.77 -5.52 -7.22
N VAL A 290 11.72 -4.83 -7.60
CA VAL A 290 11.64 -4.18 -8.91
C VAL A 290 11.93 -2.70 -8.72
N THR A 291 13.21 -2.35 -8.73
CA THR A 291 13.66 -0.96 -8.56
C THR A 291 13.25 -0.08 -9.75
N ASP A 292 13.13 -0.67 -10.92
CA ASP A 292 12.61 -0.03 -12.14
C ASP A 292 11.46 -0.84 -12.77
N PRO A 293 10.21 -0.61 -12.35
CA PRO A 293 9.05 -1.31 -12.91
C PRO A 293 8.67 -0.83 -14.32
N SER A 294 9.38 0.15 -14.88
CA SER A 294 9.04 0.76 -16.17
C SER A 294 9.02 -0.24 -17.30
N GLY A 295 9.95 -1.20 -17.29
CA GLY A 295 10.01 -2.26 -18.29
C GLY A 295 8.82 -3.24 -18.26
N LEU A 296 8.06 -3.29 -17.16
CA LEU A 296 6.91 -4.17 -17.02
C LEU A 296 5.65 -3.60 -17.70
N PHE A 297 5.52 -2.28 -17.75
CA PHE A 297 4.33 -1.58 -18.25
C PHE A 297 4.46 -1.08 -19.68
N LEU A 298 5.56 -1.40 -20.33
CA LEU A 298 5.83 -1.07 -21.73
C LEU A 298 5.99 -2.36 -22.53
N SER A 299 5.47 -2.41 -23.76
CA SER A 299 5.76 -3.51 -24.67
C SER A 299 7.26 -3.55 -24.89
N SER A 300 7.84 -4.71 -24.53
CA SER A 300 9.28 -4.87 -24.33
C SER A 300 10.13 -4.27 -25.44
N SER A 301 11.12 -3.51 -25.03
CA SER A 301 12.26 -3.06 -25.84
C SER A 301 13.09 -4.22 -26.46
N ASN A 302 12.74 -5.48 -26.15
CA ASN A 302 13.42 -6.68 -26.61
C ASN A 302 12.89 -7.27 -27.95
N SER A 303 11.90 -6.62 -28.60
CA SER A 303 11.57 -7.00 -29.96
C SER A 303 12.70 -6.55 -30.90
N ALA A 304 13.21 -7.47 -31.70
CA ALA A 304 14.25 -7.21 -32.72
C ALA A 304 13.83 -6.14 -33.76
N ASP A 305 12.58 -5.73 -33.76
CA ASP A 305 12.02 -4.68 -34.61
C ASP A 305 11.51 -3.50 -33.75
N PRO A 306 12.23 -2.35 -33.75
CA PRO A 306 11.83 -1.15 -33.04
C PRO A 306 10.73 -0.34 -33.74
N SER A 307 10.11 -0.86 -34.80
CA SER A 307 9.09 -0.11 -35.55
C SER A 307 7.92 0.29 -34.68
N PRO A 308 7.38 1.50 -34.83
CA PRO A 308 6.21 1.94 -34.09
C PRO A 308 4.97 1.14 -34.50
N VAL A 309 4.12 0.81 -33.52
CA VAL A 309 2.91 0.02 -33.71
C VAL A 309 1.69 0.95 -33.64
N GLU A 310 0.78 0.82 -34.61
CA GLU A 310 -0.49 1.56 -34.58
C GLU A 310 -1.34 1.13 -33.37
N GLY A 311 -2.13 2.06 -32.85
CA GLY A 311 -3.00 1.79 -31.71
C GLY A 311 -2.31 1.83 -30.36
N THR A 312 -1.05 2.26 -30.27
CA THR A 312 -0.33 2.37 -29.01
C THR A 312 0.04 3.81 -28.67
N CYS A 313 0.00 4.16 -27.39
CA CYS A 313 0.51 5.43 -26.88
C CYS A 313 0.91 5.29 -25.41
N VAL A 314 2.04 5.86 -25.03
CA VAL A 314 2.53 5.83 -23.65
C VAL A 314 2.11 7.08 -22.90
N THR A 315 1.69 6.91 -21.66
CA THR A 315 1.46 7.97 -20.68
C THR A 315 2.22 7.70 -19.39
N PHE A 316 2.22 8.67 -18.49
CA PHE A 316 2.79 8.56 -17.16
C PHE A 316 1.70 8.83 -16.12
N THR A 317 1.39 7.83 -15.32
CA THR A 317 0.47 7.94 -14.18
C THR A 317 1.24 8.13 -12.89
N LEU A 318 0.61 8.71 -11.87
CA LEU A 318 1.17 8.77 -10.53
C LEU A 318 0.55 7.70 -9.66
N ASP A 319 1.41 6.95 -9.03
CA ASP A 319 1.07 6.04 -7.97
C ASP A 319 1.82 6.47 -6.70
N GLY A 320 1.11 7.18 -5.83
CA GLY A 320 1.75 7.93 -4.76
C GLY A 320 2.72 8.99 -5.27
N HIS A 321 3.99 8.89 -4.86
CA HIS A 321 5.08 9.72 -5.39
C HIS A 321 5.76 9.12 -6.63
N ARG A 322 5.46 7.87 -6.99
CA ARG A 322 6.10 7.22 -8.12
C ARG A 322 5.40 7.55 -9.43
N SER A 323 6.14 8.00 -10.41
CA SER A 323 5.66 8.16 -11.79
C SER A 323 5.91 6.86 -12.54
N LEU A 324 4.84 6.22 -13.01
CA LEU A 324 4.91 4.95 -13.73
C LEU A 324 4.52 5.18 -15.19
N PRO A 325 5.33 4.71 -16.16
CA PRO A 325 4.91 4.69 -17.54
C PRO A 325 3.82 3.64 -17.72
N ILE A 326 2.81 3.94 -18.52
CA ILE A 326 1.77 2.97 -18.90
C ILE A 326 1.55 3.07 -20.41
N GLU A 327 1.73 1.96 -21.09
CA GLU A 327 1.36 1.84 -22.49
C GLU A 327 -0.13 1.51 -22.59
N VAL A 328 -0.86 2.38 -23.25
CA VAL A 328 -2.26 2.18 -23.63
C VAL A 328 -2.29 1.59 -25.03
N GLN A 329 -2.95 0.45 -25.17
CA GLN A 329 -3.18 -0.22 -26.45
C GLN A 329 -4.65 -0.15 -26.82
N SER A 330 -4.96 0.13 -28.07
CA SER A 330 -6.32 0.15 -28.59
C SER A 330 -6.44 -0.56 -29.93
N LEU A 331 -7.51 -1.30 -30.07
CA LEU A 331 -7.93 -1.93 -31.34
C LEU A 331 -9.27 -1.35 -31.73
N VAL A 332 -9.35 -0.86 -32.95
CA VAL A 332 -10.56 -0.29 -33.55
C VAL A 332 -10.98 -1.13 -34.75
N THR A 333 -12.16 -1.71 -34.69
CA THR A 333 -12.68 -2.54 -35.79
C THR A 333 -14.10 -2.08 -36.18
N LYS A 334 -14.49 -2.30 -37.43
CA LYS A 334 -15.85 -1.99 -37.87
C LYS A 334 -16.83 -2.94 -37.14
N SER A 335 -17.83 -2.38 -36.47
CA SER A 335 -18.84 -3.19 -35.81
C SER A 335 -19.78 -3.86 -36.78
N VAL A 336 -20.09 -5.13 -36.55
CA VAL A 336 -21.11 -5.89 -37.22
C VAL A 336 -22.41 -5.95 -36.40
N LEU A 337 -22.41 -5.36 -35.20
CA LEU A 337 -23.52 -5.33 -34.27
C LEU A 337 -24.31 -4.00 -34.39
N PRO A 338 -25.61 -3.98 -34.14
CA PRO A 338 -26.37 -2.74 -34.05
C PRO A 338 -25.86 -1.78 -32.98
N THR A 339 -25.34 -2.31 -31.89
CA THR A 339 -24.70 -1.56 -30.82
C THR A 339 -23.23 -1.96 -30.75
N PRO A 340 -22.29 -1.07 -31.09
CA PRO A 340 -20.87 -1.33 -31.05
C PRO A 340 -20.36 -1.70 -29.64
N ARG A 341 -19.45 -2.66 -29.56
CA ARG A 341 -18.83 -3.10 -28.32
C ARG A 341 -17.77 -2.11 -27.85
N ARG A 342 -17.68 -1.92 -26.54
CA ARG A 342 -16.63 -1.14 -25.89
C ARG A 342 -16.10 -1.95 -24.71
N ALA A 343 -14.94 -2.57 -24.88
CA ALA A 343 -14.28 -3.34 -23.85
C ALA A 343 -13.05 -2.58 -23.35
N ALA A 344 -12.92 -2.46 -22.03
CA ALA A 344 -11.84 -1.74 -21.39
C ALA A 344 -11.19 -2.59 -20.29
N ASN A 345 -9.87 -2.61 -20.25
CA ASN A 345 -9.09 -3.20 -19.18
C ASN A 345 -8.01 -2.19 -18.75
N GLY A 346 -7.90 -1.92 -17.45
CA GLY A 346 -6.97 -0.92 -16.91
C GLY A 346 -7.37 0.55 -17.15
N VAL A 347 -8.51 0.80 -17.81
CA VAL A 347 -9.05 2.13 -18.13
C VAL A 347 -10.53 2.17 -17.74
N ASP A 348 -11.03 3.33 -17.30
CA ASP A 348 -12.45 3.49 -16.95
C ASP A 348 -13.35 3.53 -18.20
N ALA A 349 -14.35 2.64 -18.26
CA ALA A 349 -15.23 2.49 -19.41
C ALA A 349 -16.12 3.74 -19.65
N ASN A 350 -16.55 4.43 -18.61
CA ASN A 350 -17.33 5.66 -18.73
C ASN A 350 -16.47 6.79 -19.28
N ARG A 351 -15.20 6.86 -18.83
CA ARG A 351 -14.24 7.82 -19.37
C ARG A 351 -14.00 7.61 -20.86
N ILE A 352 -13.83 6.37 -21.30
CA ILE A 352 -13.72 6.03 -22.74
C ILE A 352 -14.94 6.52 -23.52
N ALA A 353 -16.14 6.29 -23.00
CA ALA A 353 -17.37 6.73 -23.67
C ALA A 353 -17.39 8.25 -23.89
N MET A 354 -16.96 9.02 -22.90
CA MET A 354 -16.81 10.48 -23.01
C MET A 354 -15.74 10.88 -24.02
N LEU A 355 -14.57 10.26 -23.95
CA LEU A 355 -13.45 10.55 -24.86
C LEU A 355 -13.78 10.25 -26.33
N VAL A 356 -14.55 9.18 -26.59
CA VAL A 356 -15.05 8.85 -27.94
C VAL A 356 -15.97 9.96 -28.48
N ALA A 357 -16.86 10.50 -27.63
CA ALA A 357 -17.74 11.61 -28.02
C ALA A 357 -16.92 12.90 -28.32
N VAL A 358 -15.89 13.16 -27.50
CA VAL A 358 -14.98 14.32 -27.71
C VAL A 358 -14.13 14.14 -28.97
N LEU A 359 -13.62 12.92 -29.24
CA LEU A 359 -12.90 12.60 -30.49
C LEU A 359 -13.78 12.84 -31.71
N TYR A 360 -15.02 12.41 -31.67
CA TYR A 360 -15.99 12.66 -32.76
C TYR A 360 -16.23 14.15 -32.98
N ARG A 361 -16.49 14.91 -31.91
CA ARG A 361 -16.89 16.31 -32.00
C ARG A 361 -15.74 17.26 -32.26
N HIS A 362 -14.57 17.01 -31.66
CA HIS A 362 -13.44 17.95 -31.64
C HIS A 362 -12.15 17.39 -32.24
N GLY A 363 -12.00 16.05 -32.37
CA GLY A 363 -10.80 15.41 -32.92
C GLY A 363 -10.89 15.02 -34.38
N ASN A 364 -12.05 15.19 -35.02
CA ASN A 364 -12.33 14.71 -36.37
C ASN A 364 -12.00 13.21 -36.56
N VAL A 365 -12.34 12.40 -35.54
CA VAL A 365 -12.19 10.94 -35.54
C VAL A 365 -13.53 10.32 -35.19
N ASN A 366 -14.14 9.62 -36.14
CA ASN A 366 -15.46 9.01 -35.95
C ASN A 366 -15.32 7.53 -35.57
N LEU A 367 -15.59 7.23 -34.31
CA LEU A 367 -15.55 5.88 -33.73
C LEU A 367 -16.93 5.35 -33.32
N LEU A 368 -18.01 6.08 -33.65
CA LEU A 368 -19.36 5.77 -33.16
C LEU A 368 -19.88 4.43 -33.65
N ALA A 369 -19.47 4.02 -34.85
CA ALA A 369 -19.88 2.75 -35.48
C ALA A 369 -18.83 1.64 -35.37
N ASN A 370 -17.81 1.82 -34.52
CA ASN A 370 -16.70 0.89 -34.37
C ASN A 370 -16.76 0.16 -33.04
N ASP A 371 -16.37 -1.12 -33.04
CA ASP A 371 -16.04 -1.86 -31.83
C ASP A 371 -14.67 -1.36 -31.35
N LEU A 372 -14.57 -1.08 -30.05
CA LEU A 372 -13.38 -0.54 -29.40
C LEU A 372 -12.92 -1.50 -28.29
N TYR A 373 -11.67 -1.87 -28.36
CA TYR A 373 -10.98 -2.66 -27.34
C TYR A 373 -9.79 -1.85 -26.87
N ILE A 374 -9.75 -1.55 -25.56
CA ILE A 374 -8.67 -0.74 -24.97
C ILE A 374 -8.12 -1.50 -23.77
N SER A 375 -6.81 -1.66 -23.72
CA SER A 375 -6.12 -2.33 -22.63
C SER A 375 -4.83 -1.61 -22.29
N THR A 376 -4.42 -1.74 -21.05
CA THR A 376 -3.08 -1.38 -20.58
C THR A 376 -2.23 -2.64 -20.46
N ILE A 377 -0.91 -2.49 -20.55
CA ILE A 377 0.02 -3.62 -20.40
C ILE A 377 0.18 -3.96 -18.91
N ALA A 378 0.40 -5.25 -18.62
CA ALA A 378 0.72 -5.81 -17.29
C ALA A 378 -0.21 -5.35 -16.15
N GLY A 379 -1.49 -5.16 -16.45
CA GLY A 379 -2.47 -4.74 -15.42
C GLY A 379 -2.30 -3.30 -14.93
N GLY A 380 -1.47 -2.49 -15.59
CA GLY A 380 -1.29 -1.07 -15.27
C GLY A 380 -2.63 -0.32 -15.25
N GLN A 381 -2.81 0.65 -14.36
CA GLN A 381 -4.06 1.39 -14.21
C GLN A 381 -3.93 2.81 -14.76
N ALA A 382 -4.52 3.07 -15.92
CA ALA A 382 -4.59 4.40 -16.56
C ALA A 382 -5.97 5.04 -16.27
N ARG A 383 -6.31 5.20 -14.98
CA ARG A 383 -7.65 5.68 -14.54
C ARG A 383 -7.69 7.17 -14.24
N GLU A 384 -6.55 7.82 -14.05
CA GLU A 384 -6.53 9.25 -13.79
C GLU A 384 -6.77 10.08 -15.06
N PRO A 385 -7.36 11.28 -14.97
CA PRO A 385 -7.61 12.14 -16.13
C PRO A 385 -6.34 12.50 -16.90
N GLY A 386 -5.18 12.48 -16.25
CA GLY A 386 -3.88 12.71 -16.90
C GLY A 386 -3.53 11.74 -18.01
N CYS A 387 -4.19 10.58 -18.07
CA CYS A 387 -3.99 9.57 -19.10
C CYS A 387 -4.86 9.78 -20.37
N ASP A 388 -5.83 10.70 -20.34
CA ASP A 388 -6.79 10.91 -21.44
C ASP A 388 -6.11 11.12 -22.78
N LEU A 389 -5.05 11.95 -22.79
CA LEU A 389 -4.36 12.31 -24.02
C LEU A 389 -3.72 11.09 -24.70
N ALA A 390 -3.19 10.16 -23.94
CA ALA A 390 -2.67 8.92 -24.49
C ALA A 390 -3.77 7.97 -24.94
N ILE A 391 -4.89 7.91 -24.23
CA ILE A 391 -6.05 7.08 -24.61
C ILE A 391 -6.59 7.54 -25.96
N VAL A 392 -6.81 8.85 -26.14
CA VAL A 392 -7.30 9.35 -27.43
C VAL A 392 -6.24 9.25 -28.53
N GLY A 393 -4.96 9.38 -28.19
CA GLY A 393 -3.83 9.15 -29.09
C GLY A 393 -3.83 7.72 -29.62
N ALA A 394 -3.93 6.73 -28.75
CA ALA A 394 -4.00 5.32 -29.13
C ALA A 394 -5.25 5.01 -30.00
N LEU A 395 -6.44 5.51 -29.62
CA LEU A 395 -7.65 5.33 -30.40
C LEU A 395 -7.56 5.97 -31.79
N ALA A 396 -7.03 7.18 -31.87
CA ALA A 396 -6.87 7.89 -33.15
C ALA A 396 -5.80 7.22 -34.03
N SER A 397 -4.73 6.72 -33.43
CA SER A 397 -3.67 5.93 -34.08
C SER A 397 -4.25 4.68 -34.74
N ALA A 398 -4.98 3.87 -33.98
CA ALA A 398 -5.64 2.66 -34.46
C ALA A 398 -6.67 2.97 -35.58
N SER A 399 -7.46 4.06 -35.42
CA SER A 399 -8.48 4.44 -36.39
C SER A 399 -7.94 4.96 -37.71
N LYS A 400 -6.77 5.63 -37.68
CA LYS A 400 -6.14 6.23 -38.85
C LYS A 400 -5.02 5.37 -39.45
N SER A 401 -4.73 4.21 -38.84
CA SER A 401 -3.58 3.34 -39.17
C SER A 401 -2.27 4.13 -39.25
N LYS A 402 -2.06 5.01 -38.28
CA LYS A 402 -0.85 5.83 -38.12
C LYS A 402 -0.23 5.60 -36.76
N ALA A 403 0.92 4.99 -36.73
CA ALA A 403 1.63 4.72 -35.46
C ALA A 403 2.20 6.02 -34.85
N ILE A 404 2.16 6.09 -33.52
CA ILE A 404 2.86 7.10 -32.72
C ILE A 404 4.28 6.60 -32.46
N SER A 405 5.27 7.50 -32.51
CA SER A 405 6.65 7.12 -32.20
C SER A 405 6.77 6.51 -30.81
N ARG A 406 7.51 5.43 -30.67
CA ARG A 406 7.78 4.76 -29.37
C ARG A 406 8.49 5.66 -28.35
N THR A 407 9.20 6.67 -28.82
CA THR A 407 9.87 7.65 -27.96
C THR A 407 8.99 8.85 -27.64
N THR A 408 7.70 8.81 -28.00
CA THR A 408 6.72 9.86 -27.71
C THR A 408 5.79 9.40 -26.59
N CYS A 409 5.63 10.24 -25.58
CA CYS A 409 4.58 10.08 -24.56
C CYS A 409 3.57 11.24 -24.62
N ALA A 410 2.36 10.99 -24.10
CA ALA A 410 1.30 11.98 -24.08
C ALA A 410 0.68 12.04 -22.67
N ILE A 411 0.63 13.23 -22.06
CA ILE A 411 0.19 13.44 -20.70
C ILE A 411 -0.73 14.66 -20.66
N GLY A 412 -2.01 14.48 -20.30
CA GLY A 412 -2.95 15.60 -20.21
C GLY A 412 -4.39 15.13 -20.05
N GLU A 413 -5.18 15.94 -19.37
CA GLU A 413 -6.63 15.75 -19.25
C GLU A 413 -7.34 16.35 -20.45
N ILE A 414 -8.39 15.70 -20.95
CA ILE A 414 -9.22 16.21 -22.03
C ILE A 414 -10.59 16.60 -21.49
N SER A 415 -10.92 17.89 -21.68
CA SER A 415 -12.25 18.40 -21.35
C SER A 415 -13.30 18.03 -22.40
N LEU A 416 -14.59 18.08 -22.03
CA LEU A 416 -15.69 17.88 -22.95
C LEU A 416 -15.74 18.93 -24.09
N THR A 417 -15.05 20.06 -23.92
CA THR A 417 -14.91 21.13 -24.93
C THR A 417 -13.75 20.91 -25.90
N GLY A 418 -13.02 19.77 -25.75
CA GLY A 418 -11.87 19.45 -26.60
C GLY A 418 -10.58 20.18 -26.24
N GLN A 419 -10.54 20.86 -25.11
CA GLN A 419 -9.31 21.49 -24.59
C GLN A 419 -8.45 20.48 -23.83
N VAL A 420 -7.14 20.61 -23.94
CA VAL A 420 -6.16 19.85 -23.15
C VAL A 420 -5.82 20.65 -21.89
N ARG A 421 -5.99 20.00 -20.73
CA ARG A 421 -5.85 20.63 -19.41
C ARG A 421 -4.61 20.15 -18.67
N PRO A 422 -3.99 21.03 -17.85
CA PRO A 422 -2.87 20.68 -17.02
C PRO A 422 -3.22 19.57 -16.01
N VAL A 423 -2.22 18.74 -15.72
CA VAL A 423 -2.32 17.65 -14.72
C VAL A 423 -1.37 17.91 -13.54
N PRO A 424 -1.67 17.38 -12.36
CA PRO A 424 -0.80 17.53 -11.19
C PRO A 424 0.59 16.91 -11.43
N ARG A 425 1.61 17.55 -10.85
CA ARG A 425 3.01 17.07 -10.87
C ARG A 425 3.55 16.73 -12.28
N LEU A 426 3.16 17.47 -13.30
CA LEU A 426 3.56 17.22 -14.69
C LEU A 426 5.09 17.20 -14.85
N GLU A 427 5.81 18.14 -14.23
CA GLU A 427 7.27 18.17 -14.30
C GLU A 427 7.93 16.88 -13.80
N TYR A 428 7.38 16.28 -12.75
CA TYR A 428 7.87 15.02 -12.21
C TYR A 428 7.67 13.85 -13.19
N ARG A 429 6.50 13.78 -13.84
CA ARG A 429 6.22 12.79 -14.91
C ARG A 429 7.15 12.96 -16.11
N LEU A 430 7.45 14.20 -16.49
CA LEU A 430 8.34 14.49 -17.61
C LEU A 430 9.80 14.14 -17.31
N ARG A 431 10.25 14.34 -16.08
CA ARG A 431 11.60 13.89 -15.65
C ARG A 431 11.74 12.38 -15.75
N GLU A 432 10.71 11.66 -15.36
CA GLU A 432 10.69 10.20 -15.48
C GLU A 432 10.64 9.76 -16.94
N ALA A 433 9.87 10.44 -17.79
CA ALA A 433 9.86 10.18 -19.22
C ALA A 433 11.27 10.34 -19.85
N ALA A 434 11.96 11.43 -19.51
CA ALA A 434 13.35 11.65 -19.96
C ALA A 434 14.31 10.57 -19.46
N ARG A 435 14.19 10.17 -18.18
CA ARG A 435 15.00 9.10 -17.57
C ARG A 435 14.84 7.77 -18.32
N LEU A 436 13.63 7.49 -18.80
CA LEU A 436 13.31 6.26 -19.53
C LEU A 436 13.60 6.34 -21.03
N GLY A 437 14.21 7.44 -21.49
CA GLY A 437 14.65 7.60 -22.88
C GLY A 437 13.57 8.11 -23.85
N PHE A 438 12.44 8.61 -23.35
CA PHE A 438 11.49 9.32 -24.19
C PHE A 438 12.12 10.63 -24.68
N THR A 439 11.94 10.93 -25.96
CA THR A 439 12.52 12.12 -26.60
C THR A 439 11.49 13.20 -26.85
N THR A 440 10.20 12.86 -26.86
CA THR A 440 9.10 13.78 -27.10
C THR A 440 7.97 13.57 -26.10
N ALA A 441 7.47 14.65 -25.52
CA ALA A 441 6.28 14.63 -24.66
C ALA A 441 5.24 15.62 -25.16
N VAL A 442 4.03 15.14 -25.47
CA VAL A 442 2.88 15.99 -25.83
C VAL A 442 2.10 16.30 -24.55
N VAL A 443 1.99 17.58 -24.21
CA VAL A 443 1.46 18.04 -22.93
C VAL A 443 0.59 19.28 -23.09
N PRO A 444 -0.27 19.61 -22.13
CA PRO A 444 -1.02 20.88 -22.12
C PRO A 444 -0.08 22.08 -22.05
N THR A 445 -0.54 23.22 -22.54
CA THR A 445 0.17 24.49 -22.41
C THR A 445 0.45 24.82 -20.94
N LEU A 446 1.71 25.14 -20.68
CA LEU A 446 2.25 25.32 -19.33
C LEU A 446 2.19 26.79 -18.92
N ARG A 447 1.84 27.03 -17.65
CA ARG A 447 1.92 28.38 -17.05
C ARG A 447 3.36 28.81 -16.74
N ARG A 448 4.26 27.85 -16.61
CA ARG A 448 5.68 28.04 -16.30
C ARG A 448 6.49 27.19 -17.27
N GLU A 449 7.57 27.73 -17.77
CA GLU A 449 8.49 27.00 -18.64
C GLU A 449 9.14 25.84 -17.86
N ILE A 450 9.07 24.65 -18.43
CA ILE A 450 9.73 23.44 -17.94
C ILE A 450 10.72 23.00 -19.01
N ALA A 451 11.99 22.99 -18.68
CA ALA A 451 13.05 22.49 -19.55
C ALA A 451 13.65 21.22 -18.93
N ILE A 452 13.63 20.11 -19.67
CA ILE A 452 14.20 18.83 -19.25
C ILE A 452 15.20 18.39 -20.30
N PRO A 453 16.47 18.19 -19.93
CA PRO A 453 17.49 17.75 -20.87
C PRO A 453 17.09 16.45 -21.59
N GLY A 454 17.23 16.42 -22.91
CA GLY A 454 16.92 15.25 -23.73
C GLY A 454 15.45 15.05 -24.09
N LEU A 455 14.51 15.86 -23.54
CA LEU A 455 13.08 15.75 -23.81
C LEU A 455 12.54 17.00 -24.50
N SER A 456 12.02 16.83 -25.72
CA SER A 456 11.28 17.87 -26.46
C SER A 456 9.85 17.94 -25.94
N ILE A 457 9.45 19.06 -25.37
CA ILE A 457 8.11 19.27 -24.80
C ILE A 457 7.24 20.00 -25.83
N VAL A 458 6.28 19.28 -26.40
CA VAL A 458 5.31 19.82 -27.37
C VAL A 458 4.04 20.22 -26.60
N GLN A 459 3.83 21.53 -26.45
CA GLN A 459 2.69 22.09 -25.77
C GLN A 459 1.49 22.23 -26.72
N VAL A 460 0.31 21.84 -26.25
CA VAL A 460 -0.94 21.84 -27.02
C VAL A 460 -2.12 22.35 -26.19
N ASP A 461 -3.02 23.11 -26.82
CA ASP A 461 -4.20 23.64 -26.17
C ASP A 461 -5.47 22.83 -26.52
N THR A 462 -5.49 22.24 -27.71
CA THR A 462 -6.66 21.51 -28.21
C THR A 462 -6.33 20.06 -28.55
N LEU A 463 -7.37 19.23 -28.53
CA LEU A 463 -7.29 17.83 -28.96
C LEU A 463 -6.78 17.71 -30.40
N GLN A 464 -7.19 18.63 -31.29
CA GLN A 464 -6.79 18.61 -32.68
C GLN A 464 -5.27 18.85 -32.85
N ASP A 465 -4.71 19.83 -32.12
CA ASP A 465 -3.27 20.11 -32.10
C ASP A 465 -2.49 18.91 -31.55
N ALA A 466 -3.01 18.29 -30.48
CA ALA A 466 -2.41 17.12 -29.88
C ALA A 466 -2.34 15.93 -30.83
N LEU A 467 -3.46 15.61 -31.52
CA LEU A 467 -3.47 14.56 -32.54
C LEU A 467 -2.56 14.87 -33.71
N GLY A 468 -2.47 16.15 -34.12
CA GLY A 468 -1.52 16.63 -35.16
C GLY A 468 -0.06 16.46 -34.75
N ALA A 469 0.25 16.63 -33.46
CA ALA A 469 1.62 16.44 -32.95
C ALA A 469 2.00 14.94 -32.82
N MET A 470 1.04 14.07 -32.42
CA MET A 470 1.29 12.65 -32.21
C MET A 470 1.29 11.82 -33.50
N LEU A 471 0.46 12.13 -34.48
CA LEU A 471 0.18 11.30 -35.65
C LEU A 471 0.87 11.88 -36.95
N ARG A 472 2.02 12.44 -36.76
CA ARG A 472 2.79 13.00 -37.89
C ARG A 472 3.37 11.95 -38.84
#